data_f894d0a5cdbc58e0085ed1c97771329e
#
_entry.id   f894d0a5cdbc58e0085ed1c97771329e
#
_cell.length_a   1.000
_cell.length_b   1.000
_cell.length_c   1.000
_cell.angle_alpha   90.00
_cell.angle_beta   90.00
_cell.angle_gamma   90.00
#
_symmetry.space_group_name_H-M   'P 1'
#
loop_
_entity.id
_entity.type
_entity.pdbx_description
1 polymer ?
#
loop_
_entity_poly.entity_id
_entity_poly.type
_entity_poly.pdbx_seq_one_letter_code
_entity_poly.pdbx_strand_id
1 'polypeptide(L)'
;ARGFRQHKRLGAFLRSKYGGTSWQVTTRSTNYQRTKASASAFLDGFFGGRVPKDAWPSFRENASEEPMFGVEGEDGKGIRCVRAAANAKRQREAWSADPELADAVAAIEEAAANPTDVADVAYSRHCEKTGCLRDATGACVTGNQAEALFRLADKFYYGRYNGNDGGRAASKLGMHPFLSELLQNFRDDLHEKQRRLRLYAGHDTVVAPLLAALGVFDGKWPPLASRIVFELREGGSLRILF
;
A
#
# COMPACT_ATOMS: atom_id res chain seq x y z
N ALA A 1 -13.29 -6.00 -14.09
CA ALA A 1 -13.27 -5.59 -12.71
C ALA A 1 -13.04 -4.09 -12.58
N ARG A 2 -13.62 -3.46 -11.55
CA ARG A 2 -13.59 -2.01 -11.34
C ARG A 2 -12.18 -1.52 -11.03
N GLY A 3 -11.44 -2.24 -10.17
CA GLY A 3 -10.05 -1.93 -9.82
C GLY A 3 -9.12 -1.90 -11.03
N PHE A 4 -9.27 -2.83 -11.97
CA PHE A 4 -8.50 -2.82 -13.21
C PHE A 4 -8.73 -1.52 -14.01
N ARG A 5 -10.00 -1.10 -14.16
CA ARG A 5 -10.33 0.16 -14.85
C ARG A 5 -9.77 1.39 -14.12
N GLN A 6 -9.74 1.36 -12.79
CA GLN A 6 -9.19 2.45 -11.97
C GLN A 6 -7.68 2.61 -12.22
N HIS A 7 -6.91 1.54 -12.18
CA HIS A 7 -5.47 1.56 -12.47
C HIS A 7 -5.17 1.92 -13.93
N LYS A 8 -5.97 1.45 -14.89
CA LYS A 8 -5.85 1.84 -16.30
C LYS A 8 -6.07 3.35 -16.48
N ARG A 9 -7.10 3.93 -15.84
CA ARG A 9 -7.34 5.38 -15.84
C ARG A 9 -6.19 6.16 -15.20
N LEU A 10 -5.63 5.65 -14.11
CA LEU A 10 -4.47 6.25 -13.45
C LEU A 10 -3.25 6.28 -14.38
N GLY A 11 -2.96 5.19 -15.08
CA GLY A 11 -1.89 5.13 -16.06
C GLY A 11 -2.07 6.15 -17.18
N ALA A 12 -3.26 6.22 -17.76
CA ALA A 12 -3.59 7.19 -18.80
C ALA A 12 -3.48 8.66 -18.31
N PHE A 13 -3.92 8.92 -17.07
CA PHE A 13 -3.78 10.24 -16.43
C PHE A 13 -2.30 10.63 -16.25
N LEU A 14 -1.46 9.73 -15.74
CA LEU A 14 -0.04 10.04 -15.56
C LEU A 14 0.68 10.22 -16.91
N ARG A 15 0.29 9.44 -17.93
CA ARG A 15 0.77 9.68 -19.30
C ARG A 15 0.42 11.11 -19.79
N SER A 16 -0.81 11.54 -19.59
CA SER A 16 -1.22 12.90 -20.00
C SER A 16 -0.51 13.99 -19.22
N LYS A 17 -0.27 13.76 -17.91
CA LYS A 17 0.40 14.72 -17.03
C LYS A 17 1.88 14.90 -17.36
N TYR A 18 2.57 13.80 -17.61
CA TYR A 18 4.03 13.83 -17.80
C TYR A 18 4.44 13.86 -19.27
N GLY A 19 3.54 13.59 -20.20
CA GLY A 19 3.77 13.68 -21.64
C GLY A 19 4.81 12.73 -22.21
N GLY A 20 4.91 12.70 -23.54
CA GLY A 20 6.01 12.03 -24.25
C GLY A 20 5.83 10.53 -24.50
N THR A 21 6.56 10.04 -25.52
CA THR A 21 6.50 8.65 -25.99
C THR A 21 7.76 7.86 -25.67
N SER A 22 8.81 8.52 -25.19
CA SER A 22 10.14 7.91 -24.99
C SER A 22 10.49 7.72 -23.51
N TRP A 23 9.62 6.99 -22.79
CA TRP A 23 9.91 6.60 -21.41
C TRP A 23 10.59 5.23 -21.39
N GLN A 24 11.72 5.12 -20.70
CA GLN A 24 12.21 3.84 -20.22
C GLN A 24 11.44 3.48 -18.96
N VAL A 25 10.68 2.40 -19.01
CA VAL A 25 9.82 1.97 -17.91
C VAL A 25 10.36 0.69 -17.30
N THR A 26 10.57 0.69 -15.99
CA THR A 26 10.83 -0.52 -15.23
C THR A 26 9.70 -0.72 -14.23
N THR A 27 9.20 -1.94 -14.13
CA THR A 27 8.10 -2.26 -13.25
C THR A 27 8.47 -3.41 -12.33
N ARG A 28 8.23 -3.23 -11.04
CA ARG A 28 8.31 -4.29 -10.04
C ARG A 28 6.99 -4.37 -9.25
N SER A 29 6.54 -5.59 -9.01
CA SER A 29 5.37 -5.88 -8.20
C SER A 29 5.75 -6.81 -7.06
N THR A 30 5.05 -6.74 -5.94
CA THR A 30 5.04 -7.85 -4.99
C THR A 30 4.45 -9.10 -5.65
N ASN A 31 4.83 -10.29 -5.19
CA ASN A 31 4.40 -11.56 -5.81
C ASN A 31 2.95 -11.94 -5.42
N TYR A 32 2.01 -11.03 -5.69
CA TYR A 32 0.57 -11.25 -5.53
C TYR A 32 -0.17 -10.99 -6.84
N GLN A 33 -1.17 -11.81 -7.14
CA GLN A 33 -1.95 -11.66 -8.37
C GLN A 33 -2.62 -10.28 -8.49
N ARG A 34 -3.15 -9.76 -7.37
CA ARG A 34 -3.81 -8.45 -7.33
C ARG A 34 -2.86 -7.28 -7.64
N THR A 35 -1.61 -7.31 -7.15
CA THR A 35 -0.63 -6.25 -7.41
C THR A 35 -0.06 -6.35 -8.82
N LYS A 36 0.19 -7.56 -9.32
CA LYS A 36 0.59 -7.79 -10.71
C LYS A 36 -0.50 -7.31 -11.68
N ALA A 37 -1.78 -7.62 -11.40
CA ALA A 37 -2.90 -7.14 -12.20
C ALA A 37 -3.03 -5.61 -12.17
N SER A 38 -2.80 -4.98 -11.01
CA SER A 38 -2.81 -3.53 -10.87
C SER A 38 -1.71 -2.86 -11.69
N ALA A 39 -0.48 -3.40 -11.63
CA ALA A 39 0.64 -2.92 -12.43
C ALA A 39 0.37 -3.07 -13.93
N SER A 40 -0.11 -4.24 -14.37
CA SER A 40 -0.43 -4.49 -15.77
C SER A 40 -1.53 -3.54 -16.28
N ALA A 41 -2.56 -3.29 -15.47
CA ALA A 41 -3.62 -2.34 -15.81
C ALA A 41 -3.11 -0.90 -15.92
N PHE A 42 -2.21 -0.51 -15.02
CA PHE A 42 -1.57 0.80 -15.08
C PHE A 42 -0.76 0.97 -16.37
N LEU A 43 0.09 -0.02 -16.70
CA LEU A 43 0.90 -0.02 -17.91
C LEU A 43 0.04 0.02 -19.18
N ASP A 44 -1.04 -0.75 -19.21
CA ASP A 44 -2.01 -0.73 -20.33
C ASP A 44 -2.58 0.68 -20.54
N GLY A 45 -2.93 1.39 -19.47
CA GLY A 45 -3.35 2.79 -19.53
C GLY A 45 -2.23 3.74 -19.93
N PHE A 46 -1.03 3.57 -19.37
CA PHE A 46 0.11 4.43 -19.63
C PHE A 46 0.62 4.33 -21.07
N PHE A 47 0.66 3.12 -21.64
CA PHE A 47 1.09 2.89 -23.01
C PHE A 47 -0.05 2.93 -24.05
N GLY A 48 -1.31 3.06 -23.61
CA GLY A 48 -2.46 3.09 -24.52
C GLY A 48 -2.69 1.74 -25.21
N GLY A 49 -2.47 0.64 -24.50
CA GLY A 49 -2.73 -0.72 -24.97
C GLY A 49 -1.54 -1.43 -25.63
N ARG A 50 -0.41 -0.75 -25.83
CA ARG A 50 0.79 -1.35 -26.47
C ARG A 50 1.97 -1.36 -25.50
N VAL A 51 1.88 -2.20 -24.47
CA VAL A 51 2.91 -2.31 -23.42
C VAL A 51 4.15 -3.00 -23.98
N PRO A 52 5.34 -2.35 -23.92
CA PRO A 52 6.60 -3.00 -24.29
C PRO A 52 6.90 -4.22 -23.41
N LYS A 53 7.56 -5.24 -23.97
CA LYS A 53 7.86 -6.47 -23.23
C LYS A 53 8.72 -6.25 -22.01
N ASP A 54 9.68 -5.35 -22.08
CA ASP A 54 10.61 -4.97 -21.02
C ASP A 54 9.97 -4.14 -19.90
N ALA A 55 8.79 -3.56 -20.15
CA ALA A 55 8.00 -2.84 -19.15
C ALA A 55 7.10 -3.73 -18.28
N TRP A 56 6.94 -5.02 -18.61
CA TRP A 56 6.08 -5.92 -17.84
C TRP A 56 6.59 -6.11 -16.40
N PRO A 57 5.69 -6.31 -15.42
CA PRO A 57 6.07 -6.42 -14.03
C PRO A 57 7.02 -7.60 -13.76
N SER A 58 8.19 -7.31 -13.21
CA SER A 58 9.03 -8.28 -12.53
C SER A 58 8.60 -8.44 -11.08
N PHE A 59 8.96 -9.53 -10.43
CA PHE A 59 8.70 -9.77 -9.00
C PHE A 59 9.78 -10.68 -8.42
N ARG A 60 9.97 -10.62 -7.11
CA ARG A 60 10.84 -11.54 -6.38
C ARG A 60 10.02 -12.73 -5.91
N GLU A 61 10.51 -13.94 -6.15
CA GLU A 61 9.84 -15.17 -5.73
C GLU A 61 9.79 -15.27 -4.20
N ASN A 62 10.92 -14.96 -3.55
CA ASN A 62 11.02 -14.98 -2.11
C ASN A 62 10.55 -13.64 -1.51
N ALA A 63 9.46 -13.65 -0.76
CA ALA A 63 8.90 -12.47 -0.12
C ALA A 63 9.86 -11.82 0.89
N SER A 64 10.77 -12.58 1.52
CA SER A 64 11.77 -12.05 2.44
C SER A 64 12.85 -11.20 1.75
N GLU A 65 12.98 -11.32 0.44
CA GLU A 65 13.92 -10.55 -0.36
C GLU A 65 13.29 -9.29 -0.98
N GLU A 66 11.98 -9.11 -0.85
CA GLU A 66 11.26 -7.97 -1.44
C GLU A 66 11.26 -6.77 -0.48
N PRO A 67 12.06 -5.71 -0.75
CA PRO A 67 12.20 -4.55 0.13
C PRO A 67 10.88 -3.78 0.34
N MET A 68 9.91 -3.89 -0.57
CA MET A 68 8.60 -3.27 -0.40
C MET A 68 7.84 -3.79 0.82
N PHE A 69 8.06 -5.05 1.25
CA PHE A 69 7.45 -5.55 2.47
C PHE A 69 8.11 -4.97 3.74
N GLY A 70 9.22 -4.28 3.58
CA GLY A 70 9.94 -3.69 4.69
C GLY A 70 10.56 -4.76 5.59
N VAL A 71 10.56 -4.47 6.88
CA VAL A 71 11.04 -5.40 7.90
C VAL A 71 9.92 -6.33 8.30
N GLU A 72 10.24 -7.60 8.48
CA GLU A 72 9.34 -8.70 8.76
C GLU A 72 8.26 -8.34 9.78
N GLY A 73 7.01 -8.38 9.31
CA GLY A 73 5.85 -8.56 10.15
C GLY A 73 5.71 -10.04 10.54
N GLU A 74 4.63 -10.38 11.22
CA GLU A 74 4.35 -11.73 11.72
C GLU A 74 4.20 -12.80 10.66
N ASP A 75 3.95 -12.38 9.41
CA ASP A 75 3.67 -13.27 8.29
C ASP A 75 4.95 -13.88 7.67
N GLY A 76 6.14 -13.63 8.24
CA GLY A 76 7.42 -14.06 7.66
C GLY A 76 7.78 -13.39 6.35
N LYS A 77 7.10 -12.29 5.99
CA LYS A 77 7.36 -11.49 4.78
C LYS A 77 8.24 -10.29 5.12
N GLY A 78 9.19 -10.00 4.26
CA GLY A 78 10.13 -8.90 4.46
C GLY A 78 11.41 -9.30 5.19
N ILE A 79 12.26 -8.33 5.46
CA ILE A 79 13.57 -8.53 6.06
C ILE A 79 13.45 -8.75 7.58
N ARG A 80 14.03 -9.83 8.07
CA ARG A 80 13.94 -10.21 9.49
C ARG A 80 14.57 -9.16 10.42
N CYS A 81 13.77 -8.62 11.35
CA CYS A 81 14.24 -7.70 12.39
C CYS A 81 13.50 -7.91 13.71
N VAL A 82 14.24 -8.39 14.73
CA VAL A 82 13.69 -8.72 16.07
C VAL A 82 13.00 -7.52 16.72
N ARG A 83 13.53 -6.29 16.56
CA ARG A 83 12.91 -5.07 17.13
C ARG A 83 11.58 -4.72 16.47
N ALA A 84 11.47 -4.89 15.16
CA ALA A 84 10.23 -4.64 14.44
C ALA A 84 9.15 -5.67 14.80
N ALA A 85 9.51 -6.94 14.89
CA ALA A 85 8.62 -8.01 15.34
C ALA A 85 8.10 -7.77 16.76
N ALA A 86 8.96 -7.40 17.71
CA ALA A 86 8.56 -7.06 19.07
C ALA A 86 7.63 -5.84 19.14
N ASN A 87 7.84 -4.84 18.28
CA ASN A 87 6.95 -3.68 18.18
C ASN A 87 5.58 -4.06 17.60
N ALA A 88 5.56 -4.84 16.53
CA ALA A 88 4.33 -5.33 15.92
C ALA A 88 3.51 -6.18 16.92
N LYS A 89 4.16 -7.00 17.75
CA LYS A 89 3.49 -7.76 18.80
C LYS A 89 2.83 -6.84 19.84
N ARG A 90 3.56 -5.84 20.37
CA ARG A 90 3.00 -4.87 21.34
C ARG A 90 1.81 -4.10 20.75
N GLN A 91 1.89 -3.70 19.50
CA GLN A 91 0.80 -3.00 18.81
C GLN A 91 -0.46 -3.87 18.69
N ARG A 92 -0.30 -5.18 18.47
CA ARG A 92 -1.46 -6.09 18.44
C ARG A 92 -2.06 -6.30 19.81
N GLU A 93 -1.22 -6.49 20.85
CA GLU A 93 -1.70 -6.63 22.21
C GLU A 93 -2.51 -5.39 22.64
N ALA A 94 -2.01 -4.19 22.33
CA ALA A 94 -2.73 -2.93 22.56
C ALA A 94 -4.04 -2.84 21.75
N TRP A 95 -4.03 -3.30 20.51
CA TRP A 95 -5.21 -3.34 19.66
C TRP A 95 -6.28 -4.31 20.18
N SER A 96 -5.88 -5.52 20.57
CA SER A 96 -6.80 -6.53 21.11
C SER A 96 -7.46 -6.10 22.43
N ALA A 97 -6.88 -5.15 23.15
CA ALA A 97 -7.42 -4.58 24.38
C ALA A 97 -8.26 -3.32 24.14
N ASP A 98 -8.46 -2.88 22.88
CA ASP A 98 -9.22 -1.66 22.56
C ASP A 98 -10.72 -1.89 22.73
N PRO A 99 -11.43 -1.12 23.59
CA PRO A 99 -12.86 -1.30 23.82
C PRO A 99 -13.73 -1.03 22.57
N GLU A 100 -13.32 -0.10 21.71
CA GLU A 100 -14.06 0.14 20.45
C GLU A 100 -13.98 -1.06 19.50
N LEU A 101 -12.89 -1.84 19.58
CA LEU A 101 -12.78 -3.09 18.86
C LEU A 101 -13.78 -4.12 19.38
N ALA A 102 -13.95 -4.24 20.69
CA ALA A 102 -14.89 -5.18 21.28
C ALA A 102 -16.31 -4.94 20.78
N ASP A 103 -16.75 -3.69 20.70
CA ASP A 103 -18.08 -3.31 20.20
C ASP A 103 -18.24 -3.62 18.70
N ALA A 104 -17.22 -3.36 17.90
CA ALA A 104 -17.24 -3.67 16.46
C ALA A 104 -17.21 -5.19 16.21
N VAL A 105 -16.44 -5.94 17.01
CA VAL A 105 -16.33 -7.40 16.97
C VAL A 105 -17.64 -8.05 17.42
N ALA A 106 -18.32 -7.52 18.43
CA ALA A 106 -19.64 -7.99 18.85
C ALA A 106 -20.69 -7.88 17.74
N ALA A 107 -20.54 -6.90 16.84
CA ALA A 107 -21.42 -6.74 15.69
C ALA A 107 -21.04 -7.67 14.51
N ILE A 108 -19.77 -8.10 14.40
CA ILE A 108 -19.28 -8.89 13.26
C ILE A 108 -18.31 -9.94 13.79
N GLU A 109 -18.77 -11.17 13.97
CA GLU A 109 -18.00 -12.27 14.57
C GLU A 109 -16.67 -12.56 13.85
N GLU A 110 -16.64 -12.42 12.51
CA GLU A 110 -15.40 -12.55 11.71
C GLU A 110 -14.39 -11.43 11.97
N ALA A 111 -14.81 -10.28 12.52
CA ALA A 111 -13.93 -9.19 12.89
C ALA A 111 -13.05 -9.51 14.09
N ALA A 112 -13.43 -10.52 14.91
CA ALA A 112 -12.65 -10.97 16.05
C ALA A 112 -11.26 -11.49 15.65
N ALA A 113 -11.16 -12.14 14.49
CA ALA A 113 -9.91 -12.73 14.02
C ALA A 113 -8.95 -11.66 13.43
N ASN A 114 -9.47 -10.74 12.63
CA ASN A 114 -8.68 -9.66 12.02
C ASN A 114 -9.57 -8.48 11.58
N PRO A 115 -9.68 -7.42 12.39
CA PRO A 115 -10.53 -6.27 12.08
C PRO A 115 -10.17 -5.55 10.77
N THR A 116 -8.89 -5.55 10.40
CA THR A 116 -8.46 -4.91 9.15
C THR A 116 -8.89 -5.69 7.92
N ASP A 117 -8.93 -7.02 8.00
CA ASP A 117 -9.42 -7.86 6.90
C ASP A 117 -10.93 -7.65 6.69
N VAL A 118 -11.70 -7.52 7.78
CA VAL A 118 -13.13 -7.23 7.71
C VAL A 118 -13.40 -5.85 7.12
N ALA A 119 -12.63 -4.84 7.51
CA ALA A 119 -12.71 -3.49 6.93
C ALA A 119 -12.37 -3.52 5.43
N ASP A 120 -11.34 -4.28 5.01
CA ASP A 120 -10.98 -4.45 3.59
C ASP A 120 -12.10 -5.13 2.79
N VAL A 121 -12.71 -6.19 3.33
CA VAL A 121 -13.84 -6.87 2.69
C VAL A 121 -15.04 -5.93 2.58
N ALA A 122 -15.39 -5.19 3.63
CA ALA A 122 -16.49 -4.23 3.63
C ALA A 122 -16.26 -3.14 2.58
N TYR A 123 -15.05 -2.57 2.54
CA TYR A 123 -14.66 -1.54 1.57
C TYR A 123 -14.70 -2.06 0.12
N SER A 124 -14.16 -3.26 -0.11
CA SER A 124 -14.14 -3.87 -1.43
C SER A 124 -15.54 -4.16 -1.95
N ARG A 125 -16.44 -4.72 -1.13
CA ARG A 125 -17.84 -4.98 -1.49
C ARG A 125 -18.61 -3.69 -1.77
N HIS A 126 -18.42 -2.66 -0.94
CA HIS A 126 -19.01 -1.35 -1.17
C HIS A 126 -18.55 -0.74 -2.51
N CYS A 127 -17.24 -0.76 -2.77
CA CYS A 127 -16.68 -0.22 -4.00
C CYS A 127 -17.10 -1.00 -5.26
N GLU A 128 -17.11 -2.33 -5.22
CA GLU A 128 -17.47 -3.16 -6.37
C GLU A 128 -19.00 -3.30 -6.54
N LYS A 129 -19.81 -2.89 -5.57
CA LYS A 129 -21.28 -3.08 -5.53
C LYS A 129 -21.68 -4.57 -5.65
N THR A 130 -20.91 -5.45 -5.02
CA THR A 130 -21.11 -6.91 -5.06
C THR A 130 -21.94 -7.46 -3.92
N GLY A 131 -22.67 -6.62 -3.24
CA GLY A 131 -23.48 -6.95 -2.07
C GLY A 131 -22.95 -6.31 -0.81
N CYS A 132 -23.52 -6.64 0.34
CA CYS A 132 -23.10 -6.15 1.64
C CYS A 132 -22.24 -7.18 2.39
N LEU A 133 -21.46 -6.72 3.34
CA LEU A 133 -20.94 -7.55 4.40
C LEU A 133 -22.13 -7.93 5.29
N ARG A 134 -22.21 -9.18 5.75
CA ARG A 134 -23.25 -9.64 6.65
C ARG A 134 -22.70 -9.76 8.06
N ASP A 135 -23.53 -9.40 9.02
CA ASP A 135 -23.26 -9.64 10.45
C ASP A 135 -23.57 -11.09 10.86
N ALA A 136 -23.34 -11.43 12.11
CA ALA A 136 -23.63 -12.75 12.66
C ALA A 136 -25.12 -13.18 12.57
N THR A 137 -26.05 -12.22 12.42
CA THR A 137 -27.49 -12.48 12.24
C THR A 137 -27.86 -12.71 10.78
N GLY A 138 -26.92 -12.55 9.85
CA GLY A 138 -27.13 -12.60 8.41
C GLY A 138 -27.67 -11.29 7.80
N ALA A 139 -27.87 -10.25 8.61
CA ALA A 139 -28.28 -8.93 8.13
C ALA A 139 -27.11 -8.18 7.46
N CYS A 140 -27.42 -7.26 6.56
CA CYS A 140 -26.40 -6.39 5.99
C CYS A 140 -25.83 -5.44 7.05
N VAL A 141 -24.52 -5.35 7.14
CA VAL A 141 -23.83 -4.31 7.93
C VAL A 141 -24.30 -2.94 7.47
N THR A 142 -24.77 -2.13 8.40
CA THR A 142 -25.27 -0.77 8.15
C THR A 142 -24.13 0.19 7.81
N GLY A 143 -24.46 1.36 7.24
CA GLY A 143 -23.49 2.42 6.97
C GLY A 143 -22.72 2.84 8.23
N ASN A 144 -23.40 2.98 9.37
CA ASN A 144 -22.76 3.36 10.64
C ASN A 144 -21.78 2.30 11.15
N GLN A 145 -22.12 1.01 11.03
CA GLN A 145 -21.22 -0.09 11.39
C GLN A 145 -19.99 -0.13 10.46
N ALA A 146 -20.18 0.07 9.16
CA ALA A 146 -19.08 0.15 8.20
C ALA A 146 -18.15 1.35 8.49
N GLU A 147 -18.70 2.51 8.83
CA GLU A 147 -17.91 3.67 9.24
C GLU A 147 -17.14 3.42 10.55
N ALA A 148 -17.72 2.71 11.51
CA ALA A 148 -17.01 2.30 12.72
C ALA A 148 -15.82 1.40 12.38
N LEU A 149 -15.98 0.43 11.49
CA LEU A 149 -14.89 -0.44 11.02
C LEU A 149 -13.77 0.36 10.33
N PHE A 150 -14.12 1.37 9.52
CA PHE A 150 -13.13 2.20 8.86
C PHE A 150 -12.36 3.07 9.85
N ARG A 151 -13.05 3.66 10.85
CA ARG A 151 -12.36 4.39 11.93
C ARG A 151 -11.41 3.49 12.74
N LEU A 152 -11.81 2.25 13.00
CA LEU A 152 -10.95 1.27 13.64
C LEU A 152 -9.74 0.91 12.78
N ALA A 153 -9.92 0.73 11.48
CA ALA A 153 -8.80 0.50 10.57
C ALA A 153 -7.84 1.69 10.56
N ASP A 154 -8.34 2.92 10.49
CA ASP A 154 -7.53 4.14 10.58
C ASP A 154 -6.75 4.19 11.91
N LYS A 155 -7.40 3.93 13.05
CA LYS A 155 -6.78 3.90 14.37
C LYS A 155 -5.67 2.85 14.46
N PHE A 156 -5.93 1.65 13.90
CA PHE A 156 -4.94 0.58 13.81
C PHE A 156 -3.72 0.99 12.99
N TYR A 157 -3.93 1.55 11.79
CA TYR A 157 -2.85 2.01 10.93
C TYR A 157 -2.07 3.16 11.55
N TYR A 158 -2.75 4.10 12.18
CA TYR A 158 -2.09 5.18 12.91
C TYR A 158 -1.19 4.64 14.03
N GLY A 159 -1.73 3.82 14.92
CA GLY A 159 -0.98 3.21 16.02
C GLY A 159 0.23 2.41 15.53
N ARG A 160 -0.01 1.57 14.51
CA ARG A 160 1.03 0.70 13.95
C ARG A 160 2.19 1.48 13.30
N TYR A 161 1.90 2.51 12.54
CA TYR A 161 2.89 3.16 11.68
C TYR A 161 3.34 4.54 12.15
N ASN A 162 2.54 5.25 12.94
CA ASN A 162 2.84 6.62 13.36
C ASN A 162 2.68 6.87 14.88
N GLY A 163 2.23 5.87 15.64
CA GLY A 163 2.00 5.99 17.07
C GLY A 163 3.25 6.38 17.86
N ASN A 164 3.03 7.08 18.98
CA ASN A 164 4.10 7.55 19.89
C ASN A 164 4.90 6.41 20.54
N ASP A 165 4.32 5.20 20.59
CA ASP A 165 4.93 3.99 21.17
C ASP A 165 5.99 3.32 20.25
N GLY A 166 6.58 4.11 19.36
CA GLY A 166 7.63 3.65 18.46
C GLY A 166 7.17 3.27 17.06
N GLY A 167 5.89 3.47 16.70
CA GLY A 167 5.34 3.15 15.37
C GLY A 167 6.08 3.84 14.25
N ARG A 168 6.34 5.16 14.38
CA ARG A 168 7.10 5.92 13.39
C ARG A 168 8.57 5.48 13.29
N ALA A 169 9.19 5.17 14.42
CA ALA A 169 10.56 4.65 14.43
C ALA A 169 10.63 3.25 13.77
N ALA A 170 9.64 2.40 14.03
CA ALA A 170 9.52 1.10 13.38
C ALA A 170 9.28 1.23 11.87
N SER A 171 8.46 2.19 11.44
CA SER A 171 8.22 2.49 10.02
C SER A 171 9.50 2.95 9.31
N LYS A 172 10.28 3.85 9.92
CA LYS A 172 11.59 4.26 9.40
C LYS A 172 12.55 3.09 9.27
N LEU A 173 12.65 2.28 10.31
CA LEU A 173 13.51 1.10 10.31
C LEU A 173 13.03 0.07 9.28
N GLY A 174 11.73 -0.18 9.27
CA GLY A 174 11.10 -1.16 8.37
C GLY A 174 11.25 -0.80 6.89
N MET A 175 11.04 0.45 6.56
CA MET A 175 11.10 0.91 5.17
C MET A 175 12.52 1.29 4.71
N HIS A 176 13.52 1.22 5.60
CA HIS A 176 14.91 1.55 5.26
C HIS A 176 15.45 0.82 4.02
N PRO A 177 15.25 -0.50 3.84
CA PRO A 177 15.74 -1.20 2.66
C PRO A 177 15.12 -0.69 1.37
N PHE A 178 13.81 -0.42 1.37
CA PHE A 178 13.12 0.09 0.19
C PHE A 178 13.48 1.55 -0.08
N LEU A 179 13.57 2.39 0.93
CA LEU A 179 14.04 3.78 0.79
C LEU A 179 15.48 3.85 0.30
N SER A 180 16.35 2.95 0.74
CA SER A 180 17.74 2.87 0.26
C SER A 180 17.80 2.51 -1.21
N GLU A 181 16.97 1.56 -1.66
CA GLU A 181 16.84 1.22 -3.07
C GLU A 181 16.30 2.40 -3.90
N LEU A 182 15.26 3.08 -3.43
CA LEU A 182 14.73 4.26 -4.11
C LEU A 182 15.78 5.36 -4.22
N LEU A 183 16.54 5.61 -3.15
CA LEU A 183 17.60 6.61 -3.14
C LEU A 183 18.73 6.25 -4.12
N GLN A 184 19.13 4.98 -4.20
CA GLN A 184 20.11 4.53 -5.19
C GLN A 184 19.59 4.74 -6.62
N ASN A 185 18.35 4.36 -6.87
CA ASN A 185 17.73 4.58 -8.18
C ASN A 185 17.68 6.07 -8.56
N PHE A 186 17.42 6.97 -7.61
CA PHE A 186 17.45 8.42 -7.88
C PHE A 186 18.86 8.90 -8.21
N ARG A 187 19.90 8.39 -7.52
CA ARG A 187 21.29 8.73 -7.82
C ARG A 187 21.69 8.26 -9.21
N ASP A 188 21.30 7.05 -9.59
CA ASP A 188 21.58 6.49 -10.91
C ASP A 188 20.87 7.29 -12.02
N ASP A 189 19.62 7.74 -11.75
CA ASP A 189 18.81 8.47 -12.73
C ASP A 189 19.16 9.96 -12.86
N LEU A 190 19.89 10.56 -11.89
CA LEU A 190 20.28 11.97 -11.92
C LEU A 190 21.14 12.35 -13.16
N HIS A 191 21.91 11.42 -13.66
CA HIS A 191 22.83 11.64 -14.78
C HIS A 191 22.28 11.12 -16.12
N GLU A 192 21.08 10.57 -16.09
CA GLU A 192 20.46 10.00 -17.28
C GLU A 192 19.74 11.06 -18.12
N LYS A 193 20.00 11.04 -19.42
CA LYS A 193 19.32 11.93 -20.36
C LYS A 193 17.92 11.47 -20.74
N GLN A 194 17.63 10.18 -20.56
CA GLN A 194 16.36 9.57 -20.92
C GLN A 194 15.38 9.63 -19.74
N ARG A 195 14.13 9.98 -20.02
CA ARG A 195 13.07 9.95 -19.03
C ARG A 195 12.81 8.52 -18.55
N ARG A 196 12.80 8.32 -17.24
CA ARG A 196 12.58 7.03 -16.61
C ARG A 196 11.31 7.04 -15.75
N LEU A 197 10.54 5.97 -15.85
CA LEU A 197 9.43 5.67 -14.96
C LEU A 197 9.74 4.37 -14.23
N ARG A 198 9.85 4.42 -12.91
CA ARG A 198 9.95 3.24 -12.06
C ARG A 198 8.62 3.03 -11.35
N LEU A 199 7.92 1.97 -11.73
CA LEU A 199 6.63 1.61 -11.15
C LEU A 199 6.81 0.49 -10.13
N TYR A 200 6.37 0.74 -8.90
CA TYR A 200 6.34 -0.24 -7.82
C TYR A 200 4.88 -0.51 -7.44
N ALA A 201 4.43 -1.75 -7.60
CA ALA A 201 3.08 -2.16 -7.25
C ALA A 201 3.09 -2.99 -5.96
N GLY A 202 2.63 -2.37 -4.90
CA GLY A 202 2.58 -2.94 -3.55
C GLY A 202 1.18 -2.91 -2.95
N HIS A 203 1.14 -2.77 -1.65
CA HIS A 203 -0.05 -2.83 -0.80
C HIS A 203 -0.20 -1.55 0.02
N ASP A 204 -1.34 -1.38 0.66
CA ASP A 204 -1.56 -0.39 1.70
C ASP A 204 -0.53 -0.51 2.84
N THR A 205 -0.13 -1.74 3.18
CA THR A 205 0.97 -2.07 4.11
C THR A 205 2.38 -1.71 3.59
N VAL A 206 2.49 -1.19 2.38
CA VAL A 206 3.69 -0.54 1.83
C VAL A 206 3.52 0.98 1.86
N VAL A 207 2.35 1.47 1.44
CA VAL A 207 2.06 2.89 1.33
C VAL A 207 2.07 3.58 2.70
N ALA A 208 1.33 3.04 3.67
CA ALA A 208 1.23 3.65 5.00
C ALA A 208 2.58 3.76 5.73
N PRO A 209 3.38 2.69 5.90
CA PRO A 209 4.67 2.81 6.56
C PRO A 209 5.68 3.65 5.78
N LEU A 210 5.60 3.70 4.44
CA LEU A 210 6.45 4.58 3.65
C LEU A 210 6.12 6.05 3.90
N LEU A 211 4.84 6.43 3.93
CA LEU A 211 4.39 7.79 4.31
C LEU A 211 4.80 8.13 5.75
N ALA A 212 4.66 7.20 6.68
CA ALA A 212 5.06 7.38 8.07
C ALA A 212 6.59 7.55 8.22
N ALA A 213 7.38 6.77 7.48
CA ALA A 213 8.83 6.91 7.44
C ALA A 213 9.27 8.28 6.91
N LEU A 214 8.55 8.79 5.89
CA LEU A 214 8.75 10.13 5.33
C LEU A 214 8.20 11.26 6.22
N GLY A 215 7.40 10.92 7.24
CA GLY A 215 6.82 11.90 8.18
C GLY A 215 5.59 12.64 7.67
N VAL A 216 4.92 12.10 6.65
CA VAL A 216 3.75 12.71 5.99
C VAL A 216 2.50 11.83 6.02
N PHE A 217 2.49 10.79 6.85
CA PHE A 217 1.33 9.91 7.01
C PHE A 217 0.21 10.63 7.77
N ASP A 218 -0.97 10.71 7.18
CA ASP A 218 -2.15 11.37 7.75
C ASP A 218 -2.91 10.52 8.78
N GLY A 219 -2.48 9.27 9.00
CA GLY A 219 -3.07 8.34 9.95
C GLY A 219 -4.29 7.58 9.43
N LYS A 220 -4.62 7.73 8.16
CA LYS A 220 -5.75 7.04 7.55
C LYS A 220 -5.31 5.82 6.77
N TRP A 221 -6.17 4.81 6.75
CA TRP A 221 -5.95 3.67 5.89
C TRP A 221 -5.91 4.09 4.41
N PRO A 222 -4.83 3.78 3.68
CA PRO A 222 -4.70 4.19 2.28
C PRO A 222 -5.83 3.59 1.43
N PRO A 223 -6.67 4.42 0.78
CA PRO A 223 -7.75 3.92 -0.06
C PRO A 223 -7.22 3.14 -1.27
N LEU A 224 -8.09 2.33 -1.90
CA LEU A 224 -7.74 1.56 -3.10
C LEU A 224 -7.20 2.47 -4.21
N ALA A 225 -6.14 2.03 -4.87
CA ALA A 225 -5.37 2.76 -5.87
C ALA A 225 -4.63 4.02 -5.35
N SER A 226 -4.39 4.11 -4.05
CA SER A 226 -3.45 5.08 -3.48
C SER A 226 -2.08 4.95 -4.13
N ARG A 227 -1.40 6.08 -4.23
CA ARG A 227 -0.08 6.15 -4.86
C ARG A 227 0.78 7.20 -4.20
N ILE A 228 2.06 6.93 -4.15
CA ILE A 228 3.08 7.93 -3.84
C ILE A 228 3.87 8.16 -5.13
N VAL A 229 3.98 9.41 -5.55
CA VAL A 229 4.75 9.78 -6.73
C VAL A 229 5.97 10.57 -6.29
N PHE A 230 7.14 10.09 -6.67
CA PHE A 230 8.41 10.76 -6.49
C PHE A 230 8.80 11.37 -7.84
N GLU A 231 8.82 12.69 -7.92
CA GLU A 231 9.26 13.43 -9.11
C GLU A 231 10.70 13.89 -8.92
N LEU A 232 11.65 13.20 -9.56
CA LEU A 232 13.03 13.68 -9.66
C LEU A 232 13.10 14.70 -10.80
N ARG A 233 13.56 15.90 -10.48
CA ARG A 233 13.63 17.02 -11.42
C ARG A 233 15.08 17.34 -11.78
N GLU A 234 15.25 18.06 -12.88
CA GLU A 234 16.53 18.65 -13.23
C GLU A 234 17.09 19.45 -12.05
N GLY A 235 18.41 19.35 -11.81
CA GLY A 235 19.04 19.94 -10.64
C GLY A 235 18.94 19.12 -9.35
N GLY A 236 18.39 17.89 -9.41
CA GLY A 236 18.39 16.92 -8.29
C GLY A 236 17.34 17.18 -7.22
N SER A 237 16.39 18.10 -7.44
CA SER A 237 15.29 18.29 -6.48
C SER A 237 14.26 17.16 -6.58
N LEU A 238 13.79 16.71 -5.43
CA LEU A 238 12.78 15.65 -5.31
C LEU A 238 11.46 16.26 -4.81
N ARG A 239 10.38 16.00 -5.54
CA ARG A 239 9.01 16.31 -5.09
C ARG A 239 8.26 15.03 -4.80
N ILE A 240 7.57 14.99 -3.66
CA ILE A 240 6.74 13.86 -3.24
C ILE A 240 5.28 14.30 -3.30
N LEU A 241 4.44 13.48 -3.94
CA LEU A 241 2.99 13.69 -4.06
C LEU A 241 2.28 12.43 -3.55
N PHE A 242 1.21 12.63 -2.78
CA PHE A 242 0.32 11.57 -2.30
C PHE A 242 -1.13 11.99 -2.49
#